data_11936264b8a35a1f5b95534b903fd91c
#
_entry.id   11936264b8a35a1f5b95534b903fd91c
#
_cell.length_a   1.000
_cell.length_b   1.000
_cell.length_c   1.000
_cell.angle_alpha   90.00
_cell.angle_beta   90.00
_cell.angle_gamma   90.00
#
_symmetry.space_group_name_H-M   'P 1'
#
loop_
_entity.id
_entity.type
_entity.pdbx_description
1 polymer ?
#
loop_
_entity_poly.entity_id
_entity_poly.type
_entity_poly.pdbx_seq_one_letter_code
_entity_poly.pdbx_strand_id
1 'polypeptide(L)'
;MNAPAVLPEAQPLSHEGSTRTGVLVLHGFTGNPSSMRGVAEAMVGLGHHVEMPRLPGHGTTVEEMVTTGWADWTGEVRSAHGRLKARVDEIVVVGLSMGGSLTLWSGFELPDVAGLVCINPATTPQAPEVLDMIQEMVDDGTEIAPAIGGDIADPEVQESSYDGAPLRPLLSFMREGLTPMADRYGELALPLLLITSRQDHVVEPANSEHLAATYGGEVEHVWLERSYHVATQDYDRADIERLTGEFVARVTAN
;
A
#
# COMPACT_ATOMS: atom_id res chain seq x y z
N MET A 1 -19.18 17.40 -16.72
CA MET A 1 -18.56 16.21 -17.35
C MET A 1 -18.89 15.03 -16.47
N ASN A 2 -19.26 13.88 -17.03
CA ASN A 2 -19.46 12.67 -16.21
C ASN A 2 -18.10 12.21 -15.67
N ALA A 3 -18.07 11.71 -14.41
CA ALA A 3 -16.87 11.12 -13.88
C ALA A 3 -16.41 9.95 -14.78
N PRO A 4 -15.09 9.74 -14.96
CA PRO A 4 -14.59 8.63 -15.75
C PRO A 4 -15.05 7.28 -15.16
N ALA A 5 -15.24 6.29 -16.03
CA ALA A 5 -15.66 4.97 -15.60
C ALA A 5 -14.53 4.27 -14.84
N VAL A 6 -14.88 3.61 -13.74
CA VAL A 6 -13.94 2.75 -13.01
C VAL A 6 -13.65 1.51 -13.84
N LEU A 7 -12.36 1.18 -14.01
CA LEU A 7 -11.93 -0.03 -14.71
C LEU A 7 -12.53 -1.28 -14.04
N PRO A 8 -12.93 -2.30 -14.81
CA PRO A 8 -13.57 -3.51 -14.26
C PRO A 8 -12.74 -4.18 -13.16
N GLU A 9 -11.44 -4.28 -13.34
CA GLU A 9 -10.49 -4.89 -12.39
C GLU A 9 -10.19 -4.00 -11.18
N ALA A 10 -10.43 -2.69 -11.28
CA ALA A 10 -10.17 -1.71 -10.22
C ALA A 10 -11.33 -1.56 -9.21
N GLN A 11 -12.31 -2.46 -9.25
CA GLN A 11 -13.42 -2.39 -8.31
C GLN A 11 -12.95 -2.60 -6.86
N PRO A 12 -13.40 -1.77 -5.91
CA PRO A 12 -13.13 -2.00 -4.49
C PRO A 12 -13.76 -3.31 -4.03
N LEU A 13 -13.32 -3.80 -2.88
CA LEU A 13 -13.95 -4.94 -2.22
C LEU A 13 -14.34 -4.55 -0.81
N SER A 14 -15.60 -4.81 -0.44
CA SER A 14 -16.09 -4.76 0.92
C SER A 14 -16.78 -6.09 1.21
N HIS A 15 -16.26 -6.84 2.18
CA HIS A 15 -16.77 -8.17 2.54
C HIS A 15 -17.09 -8.24 4.02
N GLU A 16 -18.25 -8.78 4.33
CA GLU A 16 -18.65 -9.06 5.71
C GLU A 16 -18.34 -10.51 6.06
N GLY A 17 -17.34 -10.69 6.91
CA GLY A 17 -16.88 -11.99 7.37
C GLY A 17 -17.64 -12.51 8.60
N SER A 18 -17.11 -13.57 9.20
CA SER A 18 -17.69 -14.22 10.39
C SER A 18 -16.81 -14.12 11.64
N THR A 19 -15.56 -13.68 11.50
CA THR A 19 -14.63 -13.48 12.62
C THR A 19 -14.82 -12.10 13.25
N ARG A 20 -14.10 -11.83 14.36
CA ARG A 20 -14.08 -10.49 14.99
C ARG A 20 -12.90 -9.63 14.50
N THR A 21 -12.20 -10.09 13.46
CA THR A 21 -11.04 -9.46 12.88
C THR A 21 -11.37 -8.83 11.54
N GLY A 22 -10.94 -7.59 11.33
CA GLY A 22 -10.98 -6.88 10.06
C GLY A 22 -9.61 -6.79 9.41
N VAL A 23 -9.58 -6.86 8.09
CA VAL A 23 -8.36 -6.65 7.30
C VAL A 23 -8.59 -5.50 6.31
N LEU A 24 -7.80 -4.45 6.46
CA LEU A 24 -7.79 -3.29 5.56
C LEU A 24 -6.65 -3.47 4.55
N VAL A 25 -6.97 -3.53 3.26
CA VAL A 25 -6.01 -3.87 2.19
C VAL A 25 -5.81 -2.68 1.26
N LEU A 26 -4.56 -2.22 1.09
CA LEU A 26 -4.20 -0.97 0.45
C LEU A 26 -3.25 -1.19 -0.73
N HIS A 27 -3.63 -0.69 -1.91
CA HIS A 27 -2.82 -0.78 -3.13
C HIS A 27 -1.79 0.37 -3.25
N GLY A 28 -0.87 0.26 -4.22
CA GLY A 28 0.21 1.20 -4.47
C GLY A 28 -0.17 2.41 -5.34
N PHE A 29 0.81 3.32 -5.51
CA PHE A 29 0.74 4.50 -6.37
C PHE A 29 0.59 4.09 -7.83
N THR A 30 -0.26 4.77 -8.60
CA THR A 30 -0.64 4.48 -9.99
C THR A 30 -1.32 3.13 -10.24
N GLY A 31 -1.19 2.17 -9.32
CA GLY A 31 -1.90 0.89 -9.35
C GLY A 31 -3.38 1.02 -8.98
N ASN A 32 -4.02 -0.08 -8.68
CA ASN A 32 -5.43 -0.09 -8.27
C ASN A 32 -5.72 -1.36 -7.43
N PRO A 33 -6.95 -1.56 -6.93
CA PRO A 33 -7.29 -2.74 -6.13
C PRO A 33 -6.90 -4.11 -6.71
N SER A 34 -6.74 -4.24 -8.04
CA SER A 34 -6.37 -5.53 -8.65
C SER A 34 -5.03 -6.07 -8.15
N SER A 35 -4.06 -5.18 -7.87
CA SER A 35 -2.74 -5.59 -7.38
C SER A 35 -2.77 -6.26 -6.01
N MET A 36 -3.81 -6.00 -5.21
CA MET A 36 -4.00 -6.56 -3.87
C MET A 36 -5.17 -7.54 -3.78
N ARG A 37 -5.81 -7.86 -4.90
CA ARG A 37 -7.02 -8.69 -4.95
C ARG A 37 -6.79 -10.08 -4.34
N GLY A 38 -5.70 -10.75 -4.67
CA GLY A 38 -5.38 -12.09 -4.15
C GLY A 38 -5.26 -12.09 -2.62
N VAL A 39 -4.55 -11.12 -2.05
CA VAL A 39 -4.43 -10.96 -0.59
C VAL A 39 -5.79 -10.73 0.05
N ALA A 40 -6.62 -9.84 -0.52
CA ALA A 40 -7.96 -9.57 0.01
C ALA A 40 -8.86 -10.81 -0.04
N GLU A 41 -8.86 -11.55 -1.14
CA GLU A 41 -9.65 -12.78 -1.31
C GLU A 41 -9.17 -13.91 -0.40
N ALA A 42 -7.85 -14.02 -0.16
CA ALA A 42 -7.31 -14.97 0.82
C ALA A 42 -7.84 -14.67 2.24
N MET A 43 -7.89 -13.38 2.64
CA MET A 43 -8.44 -12.98 3.94
C MET A 43 -9.95 -13.23 4.03
N VAL A 44 -10.69 -13.01 2.94
CA VAL A 44 -12.11 -13.40 2.83
C VAL A 44 -12.26 -14.91 3.03
N GLY A 45 -11.41 -15.72 2.37
CA GLY A 45 -11.42 -17.18 2.49
C GLY A 45 -11.16 -17.68 3.92
N LEU A 46 -10.44 -16.90 4.75
CA LEU A 46 -10.23 -17.16 6.17
C LEU A 46 -11.39 -16.68 7.07
N GLY A 47 -12.42 -16.06 6.49
CA GLY A 47 -13.62 -15.60 7.20
C GLY A 47 -13.50 -14.22 7.83
N HIS A 48 -12.47 -13.44 7.50
CA HIS A 48 -12.30 -12.09 8.02
C HIS A 48 -13.22 -11.09 7.32
N HIS A 49 -13.57 -10.00 8.02
CA HIS A 49 -14.13 -8.81 7.40
C HIS A 49 -13.03 -8.11 6.61
N VAL A 50 -13.30 -7.74 5.36
CA VAL A 50 -12.28 -7.14 4.49
C VAL A 50 -12.79 -5.84 3.88
N GLU A 51 -12.00 -4.79 3.98
CA GLU A 51 -12.15 -3.57 3.19
C GLU A 51 -10.90 -3.38 2.33
N MET A 52 -11.10 -3.31 1.01
CA MET A 52 -10.06 -2.95 0.05
C MET A 52 -10.60 -1.80 -0.78
N PRO A 53 -10.37 -0.55 -0.34
CA PRO A 53 -10.85 0.62 -1.05
C PRO A 53 -10.08 0.82 -2.35
N ARG A 54 -10.72 1.46 -3.31
CA ARG A 54 -10.05 2.11 -4.43
C ARG A 54 -9.68 3.53 -3.98
N LEU A 55 -8.40 3.82 -3.88
CA LEU A 55 -7.92 5.15 -3.48
C LEU A 55 -8.37 6.22 -4.50
N PRO A 56 -8.71 7.43 -4.05
CA PRO A 56 -9.10 8.53 -4.94
C PRO A 56 -8.11 8.74 -6.09
N GLY A 57 -8.63 8.93 -7.30
CA GLY A 57 -7.85 9.13 -8.51
C GLY A 57 -7.29 7.87 -9.16
N HIS A 58 -7.38 6.70 -8.51
CA HIS A 58 -6.85 5.44 -9.05
C HIS A 58 -7.92 4.60 -9.77
N GLY A 59 -7.48 3.75 -10.68
CA GLY A 59 -8.36 2.79 -11.37
C GLY A 59 -9.42 3.41 -12.28
N THR A 60 -9.16 4.60 -12.80
CA THR A 60 -9.97 5.34 -13.77
C THR A 60 -9.09 5.88 -14.88
N THR A 61 -8.66 7.14 -14.81
CA THR A 61 -7.69 7.77 -15.72
C THR A 61 -6.62 8.50 -14.93
N VAL A 62 -5.41 8.62 -15.48
CA VAL A 62 -4.30 9.30 -14.83
C VAL A 62 -4.59 10.80 -14.60
N GLU A 63 -5.40 11.42 -15.46
CA GLU A 63 -5.83 12.83 -15.33
C GLU A 63 -6.71 13.03 -14.08
N GLU A 64 -7.51 12.04 -13.70
CA GLU A 64 -8.27 12.12 -12.44
C GLU A 64 -7.33 12.09 -11.24
N MET A 65 -6.26 11.29 -11.30
CA MET A 65 -5.27 11.21 -10.24
C MET A 65 -4.48 12.51 -10.06
N VAL A 66 -4.23 13.29 -11.13
CA VAL A 66 -3.49 14.58 -11.05
C VAL A 66 -4.04 15.52 -9.97
N THR A 67 -5.33 15.44 -9.67
CA THR A 67 -6.01 16.32 -8.70
C THR A 67 -6.06 15.78 -7.29
N THR A 68 -5.49 14.59 -7.03
CA THR A 68 -5.50 13.92 -5.72
C THR A 68 -4.15 14.01 -5.03
N GLY A 69 -4.10 13.64 -3.75
CA GLY A 69 -2.87 13.64 -2.97
C GLY A 69 -3.00 12.83 -1.69
N TRP A 70 -1.99 12.94 -0.83
CA TRP A 70 -1.88 12.18 0.41
C TRP A 70 -3.10 12.34 1.33
N ALA A 71 -3.64 13.56 1.45
CA ALA A 71 -4.80 13.85 2.28
C ALA A 71 -6.07 13.11 1.79
N ASP A 72 -6.26 13.00 0.47
CA ASP A 72 -7.40 12.29 -0.10
C ASP A 72 -7.30 10.78 0.17
N TRP A 73 -6.09 10.21 0.01
CA TRP A 73 -5.85 8.79 0.22
C TRP A 73 -5.97 8.40 1.69
N THR A 74 -5.38 9.18 2.61
CA THR A 74 -5.54 8.95 4.05
C THR A 74 -6.98 9.15 4.50
N GLY A 75 -7.73 10.05 3.85
CA GLY A 75 -9.17 10.22 4.05
C GLY A 75 -9.97 8.96 3.70
N GLU A 76 -9.68 8.32 2.56
CA GLU A 76 -10.34 7.06 2.18
C GLU A 76 -9.90 5.90 3.10
N VAL A 77 -8.63 5.84 3.51
CA VAL A 77 -8.15 4.84 4.48
C VAL A 77 -8.91 4.98 5.81
N ARG A 78 -9.09 6.21 6.34
CA ARG A 78 -9.92 6.46 7.55
C ARG A 78 -11.36 5.99 7.35
N SER A 79 -11.94 6.25 6.17
CA SER A 79 -13.31 5.86 5.86
C SER A 79 -13.46 4.33 5.84
N ALA A 80 -12.54 3.63 5.18
CA ALA A 80 -12.53 2.17 5.12
C ALA A 80 -12.29 1.53 6.49
N HIS A 81 -11.35 2.08 7.28
CA HIS A 81 -11.13 1.69 8.67
C HIS A 81 -12.41 1.85 9.51
N GLY A 82 -13.10 2.99 9.38
CA GLY A 82 -14.37 3.22 10.08
C GLY A 82 -15.46 2.22 9.73
N ARG A 83 -15.52 1.76 8.46
CA ARG A 83 -16.44 0.69 8.05
C ARG A 83 -16.12 -0.65 8.71
N LEU A 84 -14.82 -1.00 8.83
CA LEU A 84 -14.39 -2.20 9.57
C LEU A 84 -14.67 -2.08 11.06
N LYS A 85 -14.26 -0.97 11.67
CA LYS A 85 -14.40 -0.73 13.11
C LYS A 85 -15.83 -0.87 13.62
N ALA A 86 -16.83 -0.60 12.77
CA ALA A 86 -18.24 -0.79 13.12
C ALA A 86 -18.64 -2.27 13.25
N ARG A 87 -17.79 -3.22 12.84
CA ARG A 87 -18.12 -4.66 12.73
C ARG A 87 -17.15 -5.57 13.48
N VAL A 88 -15.94 -5.08 13.82
CA VAL A 88 -14.86 -5.89 14.37
C VAL A 88 -14.22 -5.25 15.60
N ASP A 89 -13.47 -6.04 16.36
CA ASP A 89 -12.75 -5.57 17.53
C ASP A 89 -11.34 -5.09 17.18
N GLU A 90 -10.68 -5.81 16.27
CA GLU A 90 -9.28 -5.62 15.90
C GLU A 90 -9.13 -5.55 14.38
N ILE A 91 -8.21 -4.71 13.92
CA ILE A 91 -7.95 -4.49 12.49
C ILE A 91 -6.47 -4.70 12.21
N VAL A 92 -6.17 -5.50 11.19
CA VAL A 92 -4.82 -5.58 10.61
C VAL A 92 -4.83 -4.81 9.29
N VAL A 93 -3.80 -3.98 9.08
CA VAL A 93 -3.66 -3.20 7.85
C VAL A 93 -2.55 -3.81 7.01
N VAL A 94 -2.83 -4.01 5.73
CA VAL A 94 -1.93 -4.66 4.76
C VAL A 94 -1.78 -3.75 3.54
N GLY A 95 -0.55 -3.50 3.08
CA GLY A 95 -0.34 -2.64 1.92
C GLY A 95 0.92 -2.91 1.14
N LEU A 96 0.84 -2.64 -0.18
CA LEU A 96 1.92 -2.75 -1.15
C LEU A 96 2.45 -1.36 -1.50
N SER A 97 3.77 -1.15 -1.52
CA SER A 97 4.42 0.08 -2.00
C SER A 97 3.93 1.33 -1.22
N MET A 98 3.34 2.32 -1.88
CA MET A 98 2.64 3.43 -1.22
C MET A 98 1.54 2.93 -0.26
N GLY A 99 0.86 1.83 -0.59
CA GLY A 99 -0.07 1.17 0.34
C GLY A 99 0.61 0.71 1.62
N GLY A 100 1.88 0.28 1.55
CA GLY A 100 2.72 0.00 2.71
C GLY A 100 3.03 1.25 3.55
N SER A 101 3.25 2.40 2.91
CA SER A 101 3.40 3.69 3.60
C SER A 101 2.10 4.12 4.29
N LEU A 102 0.94 3.93 3.63
CA LEU A 102 -0.39 4.14 4.22
C LEU A 102 -0.67 3.16 5.38
N THR A 103 -0.13 1.94 5.31
CA THR A 103 -0.17 0.95 6.39
C THR A 103 0.59 1.45 7.62
N LEU A 104 1.81 1.96 7.44
CA LEU A 104 2.58 2.57 8.53
C LEU A 104 1.89 3.80 9.09
N TRP A 105 1.38 4.68 8.22
CA TRP A 105 0.58 5.84 8.63
C TRP A 105 -0.64 5.42 9.46
N SER A 106 -1.29 4.32 9.10
CA SER A 106 -2.43 3.78 9.86
C SER A 106 -2.03 3.39 11.28
N GLY A 107 -0.83 2.86 11.49
CA GLY A 107 -0.30 2.53 12.80
C GLY A 107 -0.08 3.76 13.70
N PHE A 108 0.22 4.93 13.13
CA PHE A 108 0.32 6.18 13.88
C PHE A 108 -1.03 6.82 14.20
N GLU A 109 -1.99 6.74 13.29
CA GLU A 109 -3.13 7.64 13.25
C GLU A 109 -4.48 6.97 13.55
N LEU A 110 -4.56 5.64 13.46
CA LEU A 110 -5.83 4.93 13.59
C LEU A 110 -5.86 4.09 14.87
N PRO A 111 -6.98 4.11 15.62
CA PRO A 111 -7.15 3.25 16.79
C PRO A 111 -7.42 1.81 16.39
N ASP A 112 -7.24 0.88 17.34
CA ASP A 112 -7.65 -0.52 17.24
C ASP A 112 -6.95 -1.29 16.10
N VAL A 113 -5.79 -0.82 15.66
CA VAL A 113 -4.90 -1.55 14.77
C VAL A 113 -4.09 -2.54 15.62
N ALA A 114 -4.21 -3.84 15.30
CA ALA A 114 -3.54 -4.93 16.01
C ALA A 114 -2.21 -5.33 15.38
N GLY A 115 -1.98 -5.02 14.12
CA GLY A 115 -0.76 -5.35 13.40
C GLY A 115 -0.70 -4.75 12.00
N LEU A 116 0.51 -4.69 11.46
CA LEU A 116 0.81 -4.08 10.16
C LEU A 116 1.50 -5.11 9.26
N VAL A 117 1.11 -5.14 7.98
CA VAL A 117 1.78 -5.94 6.95
C VAL A 117 2.21 -5.01 5.81
N CYS A 118 3.50 -4.87 5.62
CA CYS A 118 4.07 -4.02 4.57
C CYS A 118 4.79 -4.89 3.53
N ILE A 119 4.38 -4.75 2.26
CA ILE A 119 4.95 -5.46 1.13
C ILE A 119 5.67 -4.44 0.26
N ASN A 120 6.98 -4.58 0.09
CA ASN A 120 7.82 -3.65 -0.69
C ASN A 120 7.51 -2.16 -0.41
N PRO A 121 7.45 -1.72 0.88
CA PRO A 121 6.97 -0.39 1.22
C PRO A 121 7.98 0.70 0.85
N ALA A 122 7.50 1.84 0.34
CA ALA A 122 8.28 3.06 0.30
C ALA A 122 8.31 3.69 1.71
N THR A 123 9.50 3.87 2.28
CA THR A 123 9.67 4.31 3.67
C THR A 123 10.68 5.43 3.83
N THR A 124 11.56 5.60 2.85
CA THR A 124 12.65 6.58 2.90
C THR A 124 12.26 7.85 2.15
N PRO A 125 12.42 9.03 2.76
CA PRO A 125 12.23 10.30 2.07
C PRO A 125 13.19 10.45 0.89
N GLN A 126 12.75 11.16 -0.12
CA GLN A 126 13.63 11.58 -1.21
C GLN A 126 14.51 12.75 -0.79
N ALA A 127 15.71 12.83 -1.38
CA ALA A 127 16.58 13.97 -1.18
C ALA A 127 15.91 15.29 -1.60
N PRO A 128 16.15 16.41 -0.90
CA PRO A 128 15.56 17.70 -1.23
C PRO A 128 15.75 18.09 -2.69
N GLU A 129 16.89 17.79 -3.27
CA GLU A 129 17.24 18.10 -4.67
C GLU A 129 16.32 17.36 -5.66
N VAL A 130 15.89 16.13 -5.32
CA VAL A 130 14.94 15.35 -6.14
C VAL A 130 13.56 15.97 -6.06
N LEU A 131 13.12 16.37 -4.85
CA LEU A 131 11.84 17.04 -4.66
C LEU A 131 11.78 18.38 -5.39
N ASP A 132 12.87 19.14 -5.38
CA ASP A 132 12.98 20.42 -6.06
C ASP A 132 12.98 20.23 -7.59
N MET A 133 13.67 19.24 -8.11
CA MET A 133 13.64 18.88 -9.53
C MET A 133 12.23 18.51 -10.00
N ILE A 134 11.50 17.71 -9.24
CA ILE A 134 10.11 17.35 -9.58
C ILE A 134 9.22 18.60 -9.50
N GLN A 135 9.45 19.48 -8.54
CA GLN A 135 8.70 20.74 -8.42
C GLN A 135 8.94 21.64 -9.62
N GLU A 136 10.17 21.79 -10.10
CA GLU A 136 10.50 22.55 -11.29
C GLU A 136 9.77 22.00 -12.53
N MET A 137 9.72 20.66 -12.69
CA MET A 137 8.95 20.03 -13.78
C MET A 137 7.45 20.40 -13.70
N VAL A 138 6.87 20.39 -12.49
CA VAL A 138 5.47 20.81 -12.27
C VAL A 138 5.26 22.28 -12.61
N ASP A 139 6.19 23.15 -12.21
CA ASP A 139 6.11 24.59 -12.45
C ASP A 139 6.28 24.94 -13.94
N ASP A 140 7.05 24.13 -14.67
CA ASP A 140 7.19 24.19 -16.14
C ASP A 140 5.98 23.61 -16.89
N GLY A 141 4.97 23.10 -16.17
CA GLY A 141 3.72 22.61 -16.73
C GLY A 141 3.68 21.12 -17.05
N THR A 142 4.69 20.34 -16.63
CA THR A 142 4.66 18.88 -16.74
C THR A 142 3.73 18.31 -15.65
N GLU A 143 2.61 17.73 -16.04
CA GLU A 143 1.66 17.14 -15.09
C GLU A 143 1.95 15.66 -14.86
N ILE A 144 2.40 14.93 -15.91
CA ILE A 144 2.61 13.48 -15.89
C ILE A 144 3.99 13.18 -16.49
N ALA A 145 4.81 12.44 -15.76
CA ALA A 145 6.08 11.91 -16.26
C ALA A 145 5.95 10.42 -16.62
N PRO A 146 6.83 9.86 -17.48
CA PRO A 146 6.88 8.42 -17.69
C PRO A 146 7.08 7.70 -16.36
N ALA A 147 6.32 6.64 -16.10
CA ALA A 147 6.46 5.79 -14.92
C ALA A 147 7.12 4.46 -15.29
N ILE A 148 7.77 3.84 -14.29
CA ILE A 148 8.11 2.43 -14.35
C ILE A 148 6.85 1.70 -13.95
N GLY A 149 6.07 1.21 -14.93
CA GLY A 149 4.88 0.41 -14.68
C GLY A 149 5.21 -1.07 -14.68
N GLY A 150 4.44 -1.86 -13.91
CA GLY A 150 4.37 -3.30 -14.07
C GLY A 150 5.68 -4.05 -13.77
N ASP A 151 6.38 -3.73 -12.68
CA ASP A 151 7.58 -4.48 -12.26
C ASP A 151 7.18 -5.86 -11.67
N ILE A 152 6.99 -6.83 -12.56
CA ILE A 152 6.60 -8.22 -12.30
C ILE A 152 7.57 -9.14 -13.04
N ALA A 153 8.09 -10.18 -12.37
CA ALA A 153 9.04 -11.13 -12.94
C ALA A 153 8.34 -12.16 -13.86
N ASP A 154 7.09 -12.48 -13.59
CA ASP A 154 6.29 -13.41 -14.39
C ASP A 154 5.86 -12.74 -15.72
N PRO A 155 6.41 -13.15 -16.88
CA PRO A 155 6.11 -12.52 -18.17
C PRO A 155 4.67 -12.78 -18.66
N GLU A 156 3.93 -13.68 -18.03
CA GLU A 156 2.52 -13.96 -18.37
C GLU A 156 1.55 -13.04 -17.60
N VAL A 157 2.05 -12.26 -16.64
CA VAL A 157 1.25 -11.36 -15.80
C VAL A 157 1.55 -9.92 -16.16
N GLN A 158 0.51 -9.11 -16.31
CA GLN A 158 0.62 -7.68 -16.51
C GLN A 158 -0.17 -6.94 -15.43
N GLU A 159 0.48 -5.99 -14.77
CA GLU A 159 -0.20 -5.10 -13.82
C GLU A 159 -1.16 -4.16 -14.55
N SER A 160 -2.32 -3.94 -13.96
CA SER A 160 -3.22 -2.84 -14.33
C SER A 160 -2.80 -1.59 -13.56
N SER A 161 -1.99 -0.74 -14.16
CA SER A 161 -1.51 0.52 -13.60
C SER A 161 -1.51 1.62 -14.68
N TYR A 162 -1.32 2.87 -14.28
CA TYR A 162 -1.15 3.96 -15.22
C TYR A 162 0.25 3.96 -15.83
N ASP A 163 0.37 4.23 -17.12
CA ASP A 163 1.64 4.33 -17.87
C ASP A 163 2.46 5.57 -17.49
N GLY A 164 1.89 6.47 -16.67
CA GLY A 164 2.54 7.72 -16.25
C GLY A 164 2.35 8.00 -14.77
N ALA A 165 3.33 8.67 -14.17
CA ALA A 165 3.32 9.15 -12.80
C ALA A 165 2.85 10.61 -12.76
N PRO A 166 1.70 10.93 -12.14
CA PRO A 166 1.26 12.31 -11.98
C PRO A 166 2.13 12.98 -10.90
N LEU A 167 2.83 14.07 -11.30
CA LEU A 167 3.90 14.65 -10.50
C LEU A 167 3.42 15.37 -9.22
N ARG A 168 2.28 16.06 -9.26
CA ARG A 168 1.72 16.73 -8.07
C ARG A 168 1.32 15.70 -6.99
N PRO A 169 0.58 14.63 -7.30
CA PRO A 169 0.33 13.53 -6.36
C PRO A 169 1.59 12.87 -5.83
N LEU A 170 2.59 12.66 -6.69
CA LEU A 170 3.88 12.09 -6.29
C LEU A 170 4.58 12.98 -5.26
N LEU A 171 4.64 14.29 -5.50
CA LEU A 171 5.20 15.26 -4.54
C LEU A 171 4.41 15.28 -3.22
N SER A 172 3.08 15.24 -3.26
CA SER A 172 2.25 15.15 -2.07
C SER A 172 2.57 13.87 -1.27
N PHE A 173 2.68 12.72 -1.93
CA PHE A 173 3.10 11.48 -1.28
C PHE A 173 4.48 11.61 -0.60
N MET A 174 5.47 12.14 -1.32
CA MET A 174 6.83 12.25 -0.80
C MET A 174 6.94 13.25 0.36
N ARG A 175 6.32 14.44 0.22
CA ARG A 175 6.42 15.53 1.20
C ARG A 175 5.52 15.36 2.41
N GLU A 176 4.29 14.91 2.19
CA GLU A 176 3.25 14.85 3.23
C GLU A 176 3.14 13.44 3.82
N GLY A 177 3.49 12.41 3.04
CA GLY A 177 3.49 11.02 3.47
C GLY A 177 4.83 10.58 4.04
N LEU A 178 5.85 10.45 3.19
CA LEU A 178 7.13 9.84 3.59
C LEU A 178 7.93 10.71 4.56
N THR A 179 8.14 11.99 4.24
CA THR A 179 9.01 12.88 5.03
C THR A 179 8.60 12.98 6.50
N PRO A 180 7.30 13.17 6.87
CA PRO A 180 6.92 13.27 8.27
C PRO A 180 7.02 11.96 9.07
N MET A 181 7.00 10.80 8.40
CA MET A 181 7.03 9.50 9.06
C MET A 181 8.45 8.95 9.28
N ALA A 182 9.42 9.37 8.46
CA ALA A 182 10.73 8.73 8.38
C ALA A 182 11.49 8.66 9.72
N ASP A 183 11.41 9.70 10.53
CA ASP A 183 12.08 9.76 11.83
C ASP A 183 11.22 9.21 12.98
N ARG A 184 10.01 8.71 12.68
CA ARG A 184 9.01 8.32 13.67
C ARG A 184 8.77 6.81 13.76
N TYR A 185 9.36 5.99 12.90
CA TYR A 185 9.13 4.53 12.92
C TYR A 185 9.42 3.89 14.27
N GLY A 186 10.34 4.46 15.07
CA GLY A 186 10.62 4.04 16.43
C GLY A 186 9.46 4.26 17.44
N GLU A 187 8.44 5.04 17.09
CA GLU A 187 7.24 5.25 17.92
C GLU A 187 6.22 4.11 17.74
N LEU A 188 6.30 3.36 16.62
CA LEU A 188 5.39 2.26 16.33
C LEU A 188 5.77 1.03 17.16
N ALA A 189 4.85 0.58 18.02
CA ALA A 189 5.03 -0.61 18.86
C ALA A 189 4.19 -1.82 18.42
N LEU A 190 3.41 -1.68 17.33
CA LEU A 190 2.58 -2.75 16.79
C LEU A 190 3.45 -3.84 16.15
N PRO A 191 3.04 -5.13 16.19
CA PRO A 191 3.70 -6.16 15.38
C PRO A 191 3.70 -5.80 13.90
N LEU A 192 4.83 -6.01 13.22
CA LEU A 192 5.02 -5.75 11.79
C LEU A 192 5.48 -7.03 11.08
N LEU A 193 4.73 -7.46 10.06
CA LEU A 193 5.23 -8.35 9.02
C LEU A 193 5.72 -7.50 7.84
N LEU A 194 7.01 -7.57 7.58
CA LEU A 194 7.67 -6.87 6.48
C LEU A 194 8.10 -7.87 5.43
N ILE A 195 7.58 -7.74 4.21
CA ILE A 195 7.86 -8.63 3.08
C ILE A 195 8.57 -7.83 2.02
N THR A 196 9.75 -8.30 1.59
CA THR A 196 10.63 -7.53 0.69
C THR A 196 11.16 -8.39 -0.45
N SER A 197 10.94 -7.96 -1.68
CA SER A 197 11.55 -8.55 -2.87
C SER A 197 13.00 -8.13 -3.00
N ARG A 198 13.92 -9.09 -3.17
CA ARG A 198 15.36 -8.78 -3.37
C ARG A 198 15.62 -8.08 -4.69
N GLN A 199 14.77 -8.30 -5.68
CA GLN A 199 14.90 -7.78 -7.04
C GLN A 199 13.82 -6.74 -7.34
N ASP A 200 13.49 -5.88 -6.36
CA ASP A 200 12.60 -4.75 -6.55
C ASP A 200 13.32 -3.62 -7.31
N HIS A 201 12.80 -3.24 -8.50
CA HIS A 201 13.38 -2.21 -9.35
C HIS A 201 12.66 -0.84 -9.22
N VAL A 202 11.63 -0.76 -8.36
CA VAL A 202 10.82 0.45 -8.14
C VAL A 202 11.13 1.06 -6.78
N VAL A 203 11.07 0.25 -5.72
CA VAL A 203 11.42 0.65 -4.36
C VAL A 203 12.61 -0.18 -3.90
N GLU A 204 13.77 0.44 -3.81
CA GLU A 204 14.98 -0.26 -3.39
C GLU A 204 14.79 -1.00 -2.06
N PRO A 205 15.25 -2.25 -1.93
CA PRO A 205 15.16 -3.04 -0.69
C PRO A 205 15.70 -2.35 0.56
N ALA A 206 16.61 -1.38 0.37
CA ALA A 206 17.13 -0.52 1.43
C ALA A 206 16.03 0.23 2.20
N ASN A 207 14.87 0.50 1.59
CA ASN A 207 13.70 1.05 2.27
C ASN A 207 13.20 0.13 3.39
N SER A 208 13.10 -1.16 3.10
CA SER A 208 12.70 -2.18 4.08
C SER A 208 13.79 -2.42 5.13
N GLU A 209 15.05 -2.42 4.75
CA GLU A 209 16.18 -2.55 5.69
C GLU A 209 16.20 -1.38 6.68
N HIS A 210 15.99 -0.15 6.19
CA HIS A 210 15.87 1.05 7.03
C HIS A 210 14.69 0.93 7.99
N LEU A 211 13.51 0.55 7.49
CA LEU A 211 12.32 0.36 8.33
C LEU A 211 12.59 -0.68 9.42
N ALA A 212 13.11 -1.86 9.06
CA ALA A 212 13.41 -2.92 10.03
C ALA A 212 14.41 -2.49 11.11
N ALA A 213 15.39 -1.65 10.75
CA ALA A 213 16.40 -1.16 11.68
C ALA A 213 15.90 -0.05 12.63
N THR A 214 14.86 0.69 12.25
CA THR A 214 14.35 1.86 12.99
C THR A 214 13.01 1.66 13.66
N TYR A 215 12.31 0.57 13.33
CA TYR A 215 10.98 0.25 13.87
C TYR A 215 11.03 -0.06 15.36
N GLY A 216 10.05 0.47 16.13
CA GLY A 216 10.04 0.34 17.59
C GLY A 216 9.40 -0.94 18.13
N GLY A 217 8.62 -1.65 17.32
CA GLY A 217 7.94 -2.90 17.68
C GLY A 217 8.65 -4.16 17.19
N GLU A 218 7.98 -5.29 17.32
CA GLU A 218 8.46 -6.57 16.78
C GLU A 218 8.36 -6.56 15.24
N VAL A 219 9.43 -6.95 14.55
CA VAL A 219 9.49 -7.05 13.09
C VAL A 219 9.79 -8.49 12.68
N GLU A 220 8.86 -9.09 11.94
CA GLU A 220 9.12 -10.31 11.17
C GLU A 220 9.45 -9.90 9.73
N HIS A 221 10.72 -9.99 9.34
CA HIS A 221 11.19 -9.60 8.01
C HIS A 221 11.39 -10.82 7.12
N VAL A 222 10.62 -10.92 6.04
CA VAL A 222 10.67 -12.02 5.07
C VAL A 222 11.16 -11.49 3.72
N TRP A 223 12.14 -12.21 3.14
CA TRP A 223 12.69 -11.91 1.83
C TRP A 223 12.09 -12.81 0.76
N LEU A 224 11.68 -12.20 -0.36
CA LEU A 224 11.21 -12.90 -1.56
C LEU A 224 12.35 -12.98 -2.59
N GLU A 225 12.54 -14.17 -3.15
CA GLU A 225 13.69 -14.45 -4.02
C GLU A 225 13.32 -14.40 -5.52
N ARG A 226 12.04 -14.51 -5.86
CA ARG A 226 11.58 -14.71 -7.26
C ARG A 226 10.78 -13.55 -7.81
N SER A 227 10.12 -12.79 -6.96
CA SER A 227 9.22 -11.72 -7.34
C SER A 227 9.93 -10.38 -7.40
N TYR A 228 9.41 -9.47 -8.25
CA TYR A 228 9.80 -8.07 -8.32
C TYR A 228 8.88 -7.20 -7.46
N HIS A 229 8.70 -5.91 -7.81
CA HIS A 229 7.98 -4.95 -6.96
C HIS A 229 6.53 -5.34 -6.66
N VAL A 230 5.76 -5.72 -7.70
CA VAL A 230 4.34 -6.09 -7.55
C VAL A 230 4.21 -7.57 -7.16
N ALA A 231 4.90 -7.95 -6.08
CA ALA A 231 5.05 -9.34 -5.64
C ALA A 231 3.72 -10.06 -5.37
N THR A 232 2.66 -9.30 -5.08
CA THR A 232 1.30 -9.81 -4.85
C THR A 232 0.62 -10.38 -6.10
N GLN A 233 1.18 -10.12 -7.29
CA GLN A 233 0.73 -10.67 -8.56
C GLN A 233 1.80 -11.56 -9.22
N ASP A 234 2.94 -11.76 -8.56
CA ASP A 234 4.12 -12.42 -9.10
C ASP A 234 4.30 -13.85 -8.53
N TYR A 235 5.45 -14.45 -8.75
CA TYR A 235 5.78 -15.84 -8.40
C TYR A 235 5.60 -16.19 -6.92
N ASP A 236 5.79 -15.24 -6.00
CA ASP A 236 5.70 -15.46 -4.56
C ASP A 236 4.31 -15.08 -3.97
N ARG A 237 3.31 -14.80 -4.81
CA ARG A 237 1.97 -14.37 -4.38
C ARG A 237 1.32 -15.31 -3.36
N ALA A 238 1.44 -16.62 -3.57
CA ALA A 238 0.85 -17.61 -2.65
C ALA A 238 1.53 -17.60 -1.27
N ASP A 239 2.83 -17.34 -1.21
CA ASP A 239 3.55 -17.19 0.06
C ASP A 239 3.13 -15.91 0.78
N ILE A 240 2.94 -14.80 0.06
CA ILE A 240 2.45 -13.52 0.63
C ILE A 240 1.07 -13.71 1.24
N GLU A 241 0.15 -14.34 0.51
CA GLU A 241 -1.21 -14.61 0.99
C GLU A 241 -1.20 -15.48 2.26
N ARG A 242 -0.43 -16.56 2.27
CA ARG A 242 -0.27 -17.46 3.43
C ARG A 242 0.35 -16.74 4.62
N LEU A 243 1.49 -16.06 4.43
CA LEU A 243 2.20 -15.33 5.51
C LEU A 243 1.31 -14.24 6.11
N THR A 244 0.55 -13.52 5.27
CA THR A 244 -0.41 -12.51 5.73
C THR A 244 -1.49 -13.15 6.61
N GLY A 245 -2.08 -14.28 6.18
CA GLY A 245 -3.09 -14.99 6.96
C GLY A 245 -2.57 -15.53 8.28
N GLU A 246 -1.36 -16.12 8.29
CA GLU A 246 -0.69 -16.59 9.51
C GLU A 246 -0.40 -15.44 10.48
N PHE A 247 0.07 -14.32 9.98
CA PHE A 247 0.31 -13.11 10.77
C PHE A 247 -0.99 -12.56 11.38
N VAL A 248 -2.03 -12.39 10.56
CA VAL A 248 -3.36 -11.93 11.03
C VAL A 248 -3.85 -12.82 12.16
N ALA A 249 -3.85 -14.15 11.96
CA ALA A 249 -4.29 -15.10 12.98
C ALA A 249 -3.49 -14.98 14.29
N ARG A 250 -2.17 -14.75 14.19
CA ARG A 250 -1.28 -14.66 15.37
C ARG A 250 -1.52 -13.37 16.16
N VAL A 251 -1.67 -12.22 15.52
CA VAL A 251 -1.79 -10.94 16.21
C VAL A 251 -3.20 -10.66 16.73
N THR A 252 -4.20 -11.42 16.26
CA THR A 252 -5.61 -11.33 16.70
C THR A 252 -6.09 -12.56 17.46
N ALA A 253 -5.16 -13.43 17.88
CA ALA A 253 -5.46 -14.58 18.74
C ALA A 253 -5.60 -14.10 20.19
N ASN A 254 -6.84 -13.83 20.61
CA ASN A 254 -7.24 -13.56 22.02
C ASN A 254 -7.99 -14.73 22.61
#